data_87fbbf15359d310158e9b0ba075e0671
#
_entry.id   87fbbf15359d310158e9b0ba075e0671
#
_cell.length_a   1.000
_cell.length_b   1.000
_cell.length_c   1.000
_cell.angle_alpha   90.00
_cell.angle_beta   90.00
_cell.angle_gamma   90.00
#
_symmetry.space_group_name_H-M   'P 1'
#
loop_
_entity.id
_entity.type
_entity.pdbx_description
1 polymer ?
#
loop_
_entity_poly.entity_id
_entity_poly.type
_entity_poly.pdbx_seq_one_letter_code
_entity_poly.pdbx_strand_id
1 'polypeptide(L)'
;KAGVSSNTYGYYSLQLPIGQQQVTVSFIGFQSQSFELDLKEDLKMDVELASGVAIQEAVVTGASFDRIEDQVQMSKMEIPMDQVRRLPAIGGEVDLLKSLQLMPGVQSGGEGTSGLYVRGGSPDQNLIVLDGVPLYSVSHLFGFFSVFNADAVKQMSITKGGFPARYGGRLSSVLEVNMKDGNMREYHGT
;
A
#
# COMPACT_ATOMS: atom_id res chain seq x y z
N LYS A 1 -24.92 26.07 -15.85
CA LYS A 1 -24.77 26.14 -14.39
C LYS A 1 -24.50 27.59 -14.03
N ALA A 2 -25.37 28.22 -13.22
CA ALA A 2 -25.15 29.53 -12.67
C ALA A 2 -24.61 29.40 -11.23
N GLY A 3 -23.74 30.28 -10.81
CA GLY A 3 -23.17 30.27 -9.47
C GLY A 3 -22.85 31.71 -9.04
N VAL A 4 -22.94 31.98 -7.74
CA VAL A 4 -22.61 33.26 -7.15
C VAL A 4 -21.86 33.04 -5.83
N SER A 5 -20.98 33.94 -5.47
CA SER A 5 -20.30 33.93 -4.17
C SER A 5 -20.96 34.99 -3.25
N SER A 6 -21.10 34.66 -1.97
CA SER A 6 -21.55 35.61 -0.97
C SER A 6 -20.47 36.68 -0.67
N ASN A 7 -20.89 37.82 -0.20
CA ASN A 7 -20.00 38.87 0.29
C ASN A 7 -19.49 38.56 1.71
N THR A 8 -18.68 39.45 2.28
CA THR A 8 -18.12 39.33 3.65
C THR A 8 -19.19 39.31 4.76
N TYR A 9 -20.39 39.75 4.47
CA TYR A 9 -21.55 39.75 5.41
C TYR A 9 -22.48 38.55 5.16
N GLY A 10 -22.14 37.65 4.24
CA GLY A 10 -22.96 36.48 3.92
C GLY A 10 -24.08 36.72 2.92
N TYR A 11 -24.23 37.96 2.40
CA TYR A 11 -25.29 38.27 1.43
C TYR A 11 -24.96 37.73 0.04
N TYR A 12 -25.93 37.09 -0.59
CA TYR A 12 -25.86 36.58 -1.96
C TYR A 12 -27.17 36.83 -2.72
N SER A 13 -27.10 36.92 -4.04
CA SER A 13 -28.25 36.98 -4.94
C SER A 13 -27.97 36.13 -6.16
N LEU A 14 -28.85 35.18 -6.41
CA LEU A 14 -28.74 34.24 -7.53
C LEU A 14 -30.00 34.28 -8.37
N GLN A 15 -29.89 34.59 -9.66
CA GLN A 15 -31.00 34.56 -10.60
C GLN A 15 -31.09 33.16 -11.22
N LEU A 16 -32.25 32.54 -11.06
CA LEU A 16 -32.54 31.21 -11.59
C LEU A 16 -33.87 31.24 -12.37
N PRO A 17 -34.04 30.40 -13.39
CA PRO A 17 -35.31 30.26 -14.09
C PRO A 17 -36.39 29.66 -13.18
N ILE A 18 -37.65 29.99 -13.45
CA ILE A 18 -38.83 29.44 -12.75
C ILE A 18 -38.86 27.91 -12.97
N GLY A 19 -39.24 27.17 -11.92
CA GLY A 19 -39.36 25.71 -11.91
C GLY A 19 -38.49 25.04 -10.85
N GLN A 20 -38.33 23.73 -10.99
CA GLN A 20 -37.51 22.94 -10.07
C GLN A 20 -36.02 23.21 -10.29
N GLN A 21 -35.38 23.65 -9.23
CA GLN A 21 -33.95 23.98 -9.22
C GLN A 21 -33.25 23.26 -8.07
N GLN A 22 -32.06 22.77 -8.33
CA GLN A 22 -31.17 22.23 -7.30
C GLN A 22 -30.06 23.24 -7.01
N VAL A 23 -30.03 23.74 -5.78
CA VAL A 23 -29.05 24.72 -5.31
C VAL A 23 -28.15 24.06 -4.28
N THR A 24 -26.84 24.11 -4.50
CA THR A 24 -25.86 23.62 -3.55
C THR A 24 -25.08 24.79 -2.97
N VAL A 25 -25.07 24.89 -1.66
CA VAL A 25 -24.31 25.88 -0.91
C VAL A 25 -23.11 25.21 -0.27
N SER A 26 -21.91 25.74 -0.52
CA SER A 26 -20.67 25.20 0.00
C SER A 26 -19.71 26.30 0.43
N PHE A 27 -18.95 26.05 1.49
CA PHE A 27 -17.89 26.93 1.94
C PHE A 27 -16.73 26.08 2.47
N ILE A 28 -15.49 26.56 2.29
CA ILE A 28 -14.30 25.85 2.75
C ILE A 28 -14.33 25.71 4.27
N GLY A 29 -14.25 24.49 4.77
CA GLY A 29 -14.31 24.20 6.20
C GLY A 29 -15.71 23.90 6.75
N PHE A 30 -16.74 23.87 5.89
CA PHE A 30 -18.12 23.58 6.26
C PHE A 30 -18.71 22.45 5.42
N GLN A 31 -19.75 21.80 5.96
CA GLN A 31 -20.46 20.75 5.23
C GLN A 31 -21.35 21.36 4.16
N SER A 32 -21.17 20.93 2.90
CA SER A 32 -22.03 21.39 1.80
C SER A 32 -23.47 20.91 1.99
N GLN A 33 -24.43 21.78 1.72
CA GLN A 33 -25.86 21.47 1.75
C GLN A 33 -26.47 21.66 0.36
N SER A 34 -27.36 20.75 -0.03
CA SER A 34 -28.09 20.80 -1.29
C SER A 34 -29.59 20.90 -1.02
N PHE A 35 -30.25 21.83 -1.69
CA PHE A 35 -31.67 22.10 -1.57
C PHE A 35 -32.34 21.91 -2.93
N GLU A 36 -33.49 21.28 -2.95
CA GLU A 36 -34.37 21.21 -4.11
C GLU A 36 -35.48 22.24 -3.93
N LEU A 37 -35.55 23.24 -4.81
CA LEU A 37 -36.44 24.38 -4.73
C LEU A 37 -37.36 24.42 -5.93
N ASP A 38 -38.66 24.61 -5.73
CA ASP A 38 -39.62 24.89 -6.78
C ASP A 38 -39.88 26.40 -6.83
N LEU A 39 -39.12 27.09 -7.67
CA LEU A 39 -39.14 28.55 -7.77
C LEU A 39 -40.35 29.00 -8.61
N LYS A 40 -41.31 29.64 -7.97
CA LYS A 40 -42.49 30.29 -8.60
C LYS A 40 -42.44 31.80 -8.47
N GLU A 41 -41.74 32.29 -7.47
CA GLU A 41 -41.58 33.70 -7.12
C GLU A 41 -40.22 33.93 -6.45
N ASP A 42 -39.88 35.17 -6.16
CA ASP A 42 -38.63 35.51 -5.46
C ASP A 42 -38.61 34.88 -4.07
N LEU A 43 -37.56 34.08 -3.81
CA LEU A 43 -37.40 33.37 -2.56
C LEU A 43 -36.20 33.93 -1.78
N LYS A 44 -36.45 34.29 -0.53
CA LYS A 44 -35.38 34.60 0.41
C LYS A 44 -35.07 33.37 1.25
N MET A 45 -33.80 32.93 1.25
CA MET A 45 -33.36 31.77 2.00
C MET A 45 -32.08 32.11 2.77
N ASP A 46 -32.12 31.93 4.07
CA ASP A 46 -30.97 32.04 4.94
C ASP A 46 -30.44 30.62 5.19
N VAL A 47 -29.14 30.37 4.93
CA VAL A 47 -28.53 29.05 5.01
C VAL A 47 -27.45 29.07 6.07
N GLU A 48 -27.61 28.24 7.07
CA GLU A 48 -26.57 28.00 8.08
C GLU A 48 -25.82 26.73 7.74
N LEU A 49 -24.53 26.85 7.44
CA LEU A 49 -23.69 25.72 7.22
C LEU A 49 -23.09 25.24 8.55
N ALA A 50 -23.26 23.97 8.86
CA ALA A 50 -22.64 23.37 10.04
C ALA A 50 -21.11 23.40 9.91
N SER A 51 -20.44 23.97 10.91
CA SER A 51 -18.99 23.85 11.06
C SER A 51 -18.67 22.42 11.46
N GLY A 52 -18.03 21.72 10.61
CA GLY A 52 -17.73 20.31 10.82
C GLY A 52 -17.54 19.65 9.49
N VAL A 53 -16.49 20.02 8.81
CA VAL A 53 -15.79 19.01 8.09
C VAL A 53 -15.18 18.13 9.19
N ALA A 54 -15.92 17.08 9.63
CA ALA A 54 -15.24 15.82 9.63
C ALA A 54 -14.75 15.68 8.18
N ILE A 55 -13.55 16.22 7.87
CA ILE A 55 -12.68 15.53 6.98
C ILE A 55 -12.71 14.14 7.59
N GLN A 56 -13.50 13.23 7.04
CA GLN A 56 -13.09 11.84 7.10
C GLN A 56 -11.66 11.99 6.63
N GLU A 57 -10.79 12.04 7.64
CA GLU A 57 -9.40 11.81 7.44
C GLU A 57 -9.44 10.63 6.50
N ALA A 58 -9.24 10.89 5.21
CA ALA A 58 -8.85 9.83 4.33
C ALA A 58 -7.59 9.39 5.06
N VAL A 59 -7.77 8.38 5.92
CA VAL A 59 -6.66 7.58 6.39
C VAL A 59 -6.17 7.02 5.08
N VAL A 60 -5.35 7.84 4.41
CA VAL A 60 -4.37 7.33 3.49
C VAL A 60 -3.56 6.45 4.42
N THR A 61 -3.97 5.19 4.51
CA THR A 61 -3.08 4.10 4.80
C THR A 61 -2.12 4.02 3.62
N GLY A 62 -1.48 5.16 3.32
CA GLY A 62 -0.16 5.17 2.76
C GLY A 62 0.62 4.39 3.78
N ALA A 63 1.35 3.37 3.34
CA ALA A 63 2.30 2.68 4.15
C ALA A 63 2.88 3.72 5.10
N SER A 64 2.58 3.58 6.39
CA SER A 64 3.15 4.43 7.41
C SER A 64 4.62 4.44 7.06
N PHE A 65 5.10 5.55 6.52
CA PHE A 65 6.52 5.77 6.53
C PHE A 65 6.82 5.88 8.01
N ASP A 66 7.02 4.72 8.64
CA ASP A 66 7.58 4.66 9.96
C ASP A 66 8.74 5.64 9.93
N ARG A 67 8.63 6.68 10.73
CA ARG A 67 9.63 7.72 10.72
C ARG A 67 10.96 7.00 10.81
N ILE A 68 11.93 7.39 10.00
CA ILE A 68 13.25 6.77 9.97
C ILE A 68 13.80 6.61 11.40
N GLU A 69 13.35 7.47 12.32
CA GLU A 69 13.61 7.46 13.74
C GLU A 69 12.99 6.27 14.51
N ASP A 70 11.84 5.75 14.04
CA ASP A 70 11.15 4.58 14.63
C ASP A 70 11.62 3.27 14.01
N GLN A 71 12.35 3.31 12.90
CA GLN A 71 13.02 2.15 12.34
C GLN A 71 14.24 1.77 13.18
N VAL A 72 13.99 1.06 14.26
CA VAL A 72 15.01 0.44 15.12
C VAL A 72 15.89 -0.55 14.33
N GLN A 73 15.50 -0.91 13.12
CA GLN A 73 16.20 -1.86 12.26
C GLN A 73 16.85 -1.14 11.08
N MET A 74 18.09 -0.75 11.25
CA MET A 74 18.92 -0.34 10.12
C MET A 74 18.99 -1.47 9.07
N SER A 75 18.83 -1.11 7.79
CA SER A 75 18.94 -2.03 6.66
C SER A 75 17.78 -3.00 6.42
N LYS A 76 16.62 -2.82 7.06
CA LYS A 76 15.39 -3.52 6.66
C LYS A 76 14.81 -2.83 5.42
N MET A 77 14.50 -3.61 4.41
CA MET A 77 13.89 -3.14 3.16
C MET A 77 12.65 -3.97 2.88
N GLU A 78 11.51 -3.33 2.80
CA GLU A 78 10.27 -3.97 2.39
C GLU A 78 10.18 -4.01 0.86
N ILE A 79 9.64 -5.10 0.35
CA ILE A 79 9.53 -5.35 -1.08
C ILE A 79 8.06 -5.28 -1.45
N PRO A 80 7.66 -4.28 -2.24
CA PRO A 80 6.28 -4.15 -2.69
C PRO A 80 5.87 -5.31 -3.60
N MET A 81 4.92 -6.14 -3.17
CA MET A 81 4.47 -7.31 -3.92
C MET A 81 3.87 -6.95 -5.28
N ASP A 82 3.29 -5.76 -5.42
CA ASP A 82 2.77 -5.27 -6.69
C ASP A 82 3.87 -5.07 -7.75
N GLN A 83 5.06 -4.69 -7.34
CA GLN A 83 6.22 -4.60 -8.24
C GLN A 83 6.72 -5.99 -8.63
N VAL A 84 6.78 -6.90 -7.67
CA VAL A 84 7.20 -8.29 -7.90
C VAL A 84 6.31 -8.97 -8.94
N ARG A 85 4.99 -8.81 -8.83
CA ARG A 85 4.01 -9.40 -9.76
C ARG A 85 4.09 -8.86 -11.19
N ARG A 86 4.72 -7.69 -11.39
CA ARG A 86 4.93 -7.10 -12.73
C ARG A 86 6.17 -7.64 -13.42
N LEU A 87 6.99 -8.41 -12.73
CA LEU A 87 8.18 -9.00 -13.31
C LEU A 87 7.82 -10.12 -14.30
N PRO A 88 8.65 -10.33 -15.34
CA PRO A 88 8.42 -11.41 -16.27
C PRO A 88 8.41 -12.76 -15.56
N ALA A 89 7.36 -13.53 -15.80
CA ALA A 89 7.25 -14.89 -15.29
C ALA A 89 8.13 -15.85 -16.10
N ILE A 90 8.93 -16.66 -15.44
CA ILE A 90 9.68 -17.75 -16.07
C ILE A 90 8.89 -19.03 -15.81
N GLY A 91 8.44 -19.70 -16.87
CA GLY A 91 7.62 -20.91 -16.72
C GLY A 91 6.18 -20.66 -16.28
N GLY A 92 5.69 -19.39 -16.36
CA GLY A 92 4.31 -19.02 -15.99
C GLY A 92 4.14 -18.53 -14.56
N GLU A 93 5.18 -18.61 -13.71
CA GLU A 93 5.14 -18.13 -12.34
C GLU A 93 6.21 -17.05 -12.09
N VAL A 94 5.85 -16.06 -11.29
CA VAL A 94 6.78 -15.03 -10.83
C VAL A 94 7.58 -15.57 -9.66
N ASP A 95 8.88 -15.69 -9.84
CA ASP A 95 9.78 -16.18 -8.80
C ASP A 95 10.21 -15.06 -7.85
N LEU A 96 9.81 -15.17 -6.58
CA LEU A 96 10.09 -14.18 -5.54
C LEU A 96 11.59 -14.04 -5.26
N LEU A 97 12.36 -15.13 -5.25
CA LEU A 97 13.78 -15.05 -4.97
C LEU A 97 14.54 -14.39 -6.13
N LYS A 98 14.10 -14.60 -7.37
CA LYS A 98 14.67 -13.89 -8.53
C LYS A 98 14.36 -12.40 -8.50
N SER A 99 13.22 -12.00 -7.99
CA SER A 99 12.92 -10.58 -7.81
C SER A 99 13.88 -9.88 -6.84
N LEU A 100 14.33 -10.61 -5.80
CA LEU A 100 15.32 -10.11 -4.85
C LEU A 100 16.70 -9.89 -5.48
N GLN A 101 17.05 -10.69 -6.48
CA GLN A 101 18.33 -10.55 -7.18
C GLN A 101 18.44 -9.24 -7.97
N LEU A 102 17.32 -8.58 -8.25
CA LEU A 102 17.30 -7.25 -8.87
C LEU A 102 17.59 -6.11 -7.88
N MET A 103 17.64 -6.42 -6.59
CA MET A 103 17.86 -5.41 -5.56
C MET A 103 19.34 -5.08 -5.37
N PRO A 104 19.69 -3.82 -5.05
CA PRO A 104 21.07 -3.43 -4.80
C PRO A 104 21.66 -4.24 -3.64
N GLY A 105 22.87 -4.81 -3.85
CA GLY A 105 23.58 -5.61 -2.86
C GLY A 105 23.10 -7.07 -2.74
N VAL A 106 22.27 -7.53 -3.67
CA VAL A 106 21.89 -8.94 -3.83
C VAL A 106 22.37 -9.40 -5.21
N GLN A 107 23.00 -10.55 -5.28
CA GLN A 107 23.52 -11.15 -6.51
C GLN A 107 22.96 -12.57 -6.69
N SER A 108 22.84 -12.99 -7.94
CA SER A 108 22.56 -14.39 -8.27
C SER A 108 23.85 -15.20 -8.31
N GLY A 109 23.78 -16.50 -8.03
CA GLY A 109 24.90 -17.40 -8.18
C GLY A 109 25.19 -17.86 -9.59
N GLY A 110 24.36 -17.43 -10.55
CA GLY A 110 24.43 -17.80 -11.96
C GLY A 110 23.08 -17.67 -12.63
N GLU A 111 23.05 -17.70 -13.97
CA GLU A 111 21.80 -17.63 -14.72
C GLU A 111 20.87 -18.78 -14.35
N GLY A 112 19.62 -18.43 -14.04
CA GLY A 112 18.56 -19.39 -13.74
C GLY A 112 18.56 -19.94 -12.30
N THR A 113 19.52 -19.59 -11.44
CA THR A 113 19.53 -20.07 -10.05
C THR A 113 18.78 -19.13 -9.11
N SER A 114 18.08 -19.70 -8.12
CA SER A 114 17.38 -18.94 -7.07
C SER A 114 18.26 -18.64 -5.83
N GLY A 115 19.55 -18.95 -5.90
CA GLY A 115 20.50 -18.65 -4.83
C GLY A 115 20.68 -17.16 -4.60
N LEU A 116 20.65 -16.71 -3.33
CA LEU A 116 20.82 -15.31 -2.95
C LEU A 116 22.20 -15.11 -2.34
N TYR A 117 22.99 -14.26 -2.96
CA TYR A 117 24.30 -13.80 -2.45
C TYR A 117 24.12 -12.34 -1.99
N VAL A 118 24.00 -12.14 -0.68
CA VAL A 118 23.73 -10.82 -0.12
C VAL A 118 25.00 -10.25 0.47
N ARG A 119 25.42 -9.06 -0.01
CA ARG A 119 26.64 -8.38 0.42
C ARG A 119 27.88 -9.28 0.49
N GLY A 120 28.02 -10.17 -0.47
CA GLY A 120 29.15 -11.10 -0.57
C GLY A 120 29.03 -12.37 0.28
N GLY A 121 27.94 -12.53 1.01
CA GLY A 121 27.67 -13.78 1.74
C GLY A 121 27.09 -14.86 0.81
N SER A 122 27.32 -16.12 1.13
CA SER A 122 26.80 -17.28 0.39
C SER A 122 25.34 -17.59 0.73
N PRO A 123 24.59 -18.33 -0.10
CA PRO A 123 23.17 -18.63 0.11
C PRO A 123 22.84 -19.30 1.45
N ASP A 124 23.74 -20.12 1.97
CA ASP A 124 23.60 -20.78 3.28
C ASP A 124 23.72 -19.82 4.47
N GLN A 125 24.24 -18.61 4.25
CA GLN A 125 24.37 -17.56 5.27
C GLN A 125 23.13 -16.67 5.38
N ASN A 126 22.12 -16.89 4.56
CA ASN A 126 20.86 -16.19 4.65
C ASN A 126 19.87 -16.98 5.51
N LEU A 127 19.15 -16.28 6.39
CA LEU A 127 18.01 -16.84 7.12
C LEU A 127 16.73 -16.49 6.35
N ILE A 128 15.99 -17.50 5.97
CA ILE A 128 14.70 -17.31 5.32
C ILE A 128 13.61 -17.80 6.27
N VAL A 129 12.65 -16.93 6.56
CA VAL A 129 11.61 -17.15 7.55
C VAL A 129 10.24 -16.99 6.88
N LEU A 130 9.41 -18.00 6.95
CA LEU A 130 8.03 -17.99 6.49
C LEU A 130 7.09 -17.97 7.69
N ASP A 131 6.32 -16.91 7.86
CA ASP A 131 5.39 -16.70 8.99
C ASP A 131 6.05 -17.00 10.37
N GLY A 132 7.31 -16.58 10.54
CA GLY A 132 8.06 -16.80 11.77
C GLY A 132 8.81 -18.15 11.85
N VAL A 133 8.63 -19.04 10.86
CA VAL A 133 9.28 -20.37 10.84
C VAL A 133 10.48 -20.36 9.90
N PRO A 134 11.69 -20.75 10.35
CA PRO A 134 12.87 -20.81 9.50
C PRO A 134 12.74 -21.92 8.46
N LEU A 135 13.05 -21.59 7.21
CA LEU A 135 13.14 -22.52 6.08
C LEU A 135 14.59 -22.81 5.74
N TYR A 136 14.92 -24.10 5.62
CA TYR A 136 16.27 -24.56 5.26
C TYR A 136 16.45 -24.75 3.76
N SER A 137 15.40 -25.17 3.04
CA SER A 137 15.39 -25.32 1.61
C SER A 137 14.28 -24.47 1.01
N VAL A 138 14.66 -23.49 0.20
CA VAL A 138 13.74 -22.48 -0.36
C VAL A 138 13.65 -22.55 -1.86
N SER A 139 14.26 -23.56 -2.45
CA SER A 139 14.24 -23.80 -3.88
C SER A 139 13.97 -25.28 -4.18
N HIS A 140 13.38 -25.52 -5.33
CA HIS A 140 13.18 -26.86 -5.86
C HIS A 140 13.67 -26.94 -7.32
N LEU A 141 13.60 -28.11 -7.90
CA LEU A 141 14.04 -28.40 -9.26
C LEU A 141 15.48 -27.89 -9.53
N PHE A 142 16.44 -28.42 -8.76
CA PHE A 142 17.85 -28.05 -8.85
C PHE A 142 18.18 -26.59 -8.63
N GLY A 143 17.31 -25.84 -7.91
CA GLY A 143 17.51 -24.43 -7.61
C GLY A 143 16.96 -23.46 -8.66
N PHE A 144 16.21 -23.94 -9.65
CA PHE A 144 15.63 -23.09 -10.68
C PHE A 144 14.39 -22.30 -10.21
N PHE A 145 13.62 -22.85 -9.28
CA PHE A 145 12.39 -22.23 -8.78
C PHE A 145 12.41 -22.07 -7.27
N SER A 146 11.82 -20.99 -6.77
CA SER A 146 11.54 -20.84 -5.36
C SER A 146 10.33 -21.67 -4.93
N VAL A 147 10.24 -21.97 -3.63
CA VAL A 147 9.06 -22.64 -3.05
C VAL A 147 7.90 -21.71 -2.80
N PHE A 148 8.06 -20.41 -3.06
CA PHE A 148 7.06 -19.40 -2.76
C PHE A 148 6.17 -19.12 -3.96
N ASN A 149 4.86 -19.20 -3.75
CA ASN A 149 3.88 -18.71 -4.70
C ASN A 149 3.65 -17.21 -4.47
N ALA A 150 3.90 -16.36 -5.48
CA ALA A 150 3.78 -14.91 -5.39
C ALA A 150 2.36 -14.44 -5.05
N ASP A 151 1.33 -15.22 -5.44
CA ASP A 151 -0.06 -14.87 -5.19
C ASP A 151 -0.48 -15.13 -3.74
N ALA A 152 0.17 -16.06 -3.07
CA ALA A 152 -0.09 -16.38 -1.67
C ALA A 152 0.65 -15.45 -0.69
N VAL A 153 1.69 -14.75 -1.15
CA VAL A 153 2.49 -13.86 -0.29
C VAL A 153 1.82 -12.50 -0.14
N LYS A 154 1.72 -12.03 1.10
CA LYS A 154 1.20 -10.71 1.49
C LYS A 154 2.30 -9.66 1.47
N GLN A 155 3.42 -9.97 2.11
CA GLN A 155 4.52 -9.05 2.31
C GLN A 155 5.85 -9.79 2.38
N MET A 156 6.88 -9.18 1.87
CA MET A 156 8.25 -9.69 1.95
C MET A 156 9.19 -8.57 2.39
N SER A 157 10.12 -8.87 3.27
CA SER A 157 11.15 -7.93 3.68
C SER A 157 12.51 -8.59 3.80
N ILE A 158 13.56 -7.86 3.45
CA ILE A 158 14.94 -8.31 3.59
C ILE A 158 15.72 -7.36 4.50
N THR A 159 16.42 -7.92 5.48
CA THR A 159 17.35 -7.18 6.34
C THR A 159 18.76 -7.60 5.98
N LYS A 160 19.57 -6.67 5.48
CA LYS A 160 20.93 -6.92 4.99
C LYS A 160 21.96 -6.53 6.06
N GLY A 161 22.18 -7.41 7.03
CA GLY A 161 23.06 -7.14 8.17
C GLY A 161 22.42 -6.26 9.26
N GLY A 162 22.96 -6.28 10.46
CA GLY A 162 22.41 -5.52 11.60
C GLY A 162 21.03 -6.01 12.08
N PHE A 163 20.71 -7.27 11.82
CA PHE A 163 19.43 -7.85 12.23
C PHE A 163 19.35 -8.06 13.75
N PRO A 164 18.13 -8.01 14.32
CA PRO A 164 17.92 -8.22 15.75
C PRO A 164 18.42 -9.57 16.24
N ALA A 165 18.81 -9.63 17.51
CA ALA A 165 19.35 -10.84 18.16
C ALA A 165 18.41 -12.07 18.12
N ARG A 166 17.09 -11.84 17.90
CA ARG A 166 16.11 -12.93 17.70
C ARG A 166 16.38 -13.78 16.46
N TYR A 167 17.12 -13.24 15.48
CA TYR A 167 17.53 -13.92 14.25
C TYR A 167 18.97 -14.36 14.37
N GLY A 168 19.20 -15.45 15.06
CA GLY A 168 20.54 -16.06 15.20
C GLY A 168 20.87 -17.07 14.12
N GLY A 169 22.14 -17.47 14.07
CA GLY A 169 22.60 -18.61 13.26
C GLY A 169 22.86 -18.35 11.78
N ARG A 170 22.72 -17.10 11.31
CA ARG A 170 23.04 -16.67 9.94
C ARG A 170 23.80 -15.35 9.97
N LEU A 171 24.60 -15.09 8.92
CA LEU A 171 25.59 -14.01 8.93
C LEU A 171 25.32 -12.92 7.88
N SER A 172 24.61 -13.23 6.79
CA SER A 172 24.51 -12.35 5.65
C SER A 172 23.20 -11.54 5.65
N SER A 173 22.06 -12.20 5.67
CA SER A 173 20.76 -11.53 5.66
C SER A 173 19.66 -12.33 6.34
N VAL A 174 18.55 -11.64 6.64
CA VAL A 174 17.29 -12.23 7.06
C VAL A 174 16.22 -11.83 6.05
N LEU A 175 15.59 -12.82 5.44
CA LEU A 175 14.43 -12.67 4.56
C LEU A 175 13.19 -13.14 5.30
N GLU A 176 12.26 -12.24 5.54
CA GLU A 176 10.96 -12.55 6.13
C GLU A 176 9.91 -12.56 5.03
N VAL A 177 9.16 -13.64 4.94
CA VAL A 177 8.04 -13.81 4.02
C VAL A 177 6.79 -14.06 4.84
N ASN A 178 5.79 -13.20 4.69
CA ASN A 178 4.52 -13.32 5.36
C ASN A 178 3.45 -13.68 4.33
N MET A 179 2.68 -14.73 4.63
CA MET A 179 1.58 -15.18 3.78
C MET A 179 0.34 -14.32 3.98
N LYS A 180 -0.57 -14.38 3.02
CA LYS A 180 -1.88 -13.74 3.15
C LYS A 180 -2.71 -14.45 4.21
N ASP A 181 -3.40 -13.65 5.02
CA ASP A 181 -4.38 -14.16 5.97
C ASP A 181 -5.66 -14.57 5.23
N GLY A 182 -6.34 -15.60 5.75
CA GLY A 182 -7.65 -15.97 5.26
C GLY A 182 -8.72 -14.90 5.59
N ASN A 183 -9.78 -14.87 4.81
CA ASN A 183 -10.94 -14.01 5.01
C ASN A 183 -12.18 -14.86 5.30
N MET A 184 -12.89 -14.54 6.38
CA MET A 184 -14.14 -15.24 6.76
C MET A 184 -15.40 -14.67 6.07
N ARG A 185 -15.27 -13.55 5.33
CA ARG A 185 -16.41 -12.83 4.74
C ARG A 185 -16.64 -13.17 3.28
N GLU A 186 -15.57 -13.46 2.54
CA GLU A 186 -15.61 -13.64 1.09
C GLU A 186 -14.65 -14.75 0.65
N TYR A 187 -15.03 -15.48 -0.40
CA TYR A 187 -14.14 -16.44 -1.03
C TYR A 187 -13.30 -15.74 -2.09
N HIS A 188 -11.99 -15.92 -2.02
CA HIS A 188 -11.04 -15.44 -3.01
C HIS A 188 -10.26 -16.62 -3.58
N GLY A 189 -10.01 -16.60 -4.89
CA GLY A 189 -9.20 -17.59 -5.60
C GLY A 189 -8.54 -16.94 -6.82
N THR A 190 -7.41 -17.45 -7.23
CA THR A 190 -6.68 -17.11 -8.46
C THR A 190 -6.43 -18.38 -9.27
#